data_27567a48210808b28d8e7e3d0484386e
#
_entry.id   27567a48210808b28d8e7e3d0484386e
#
_cell.length_a   1.000
_cell.length_b   1.000
_cell.length_c   1.000
_cell.angle_alpha   90.00
_cell.angle_beta   90.00
_cell.angle_gamma   90.00
#
_symmetry.space_group_name_H-M   'P 1'
#
loop_
_entity.id
_entity.type
_entity.pdbx_description
1 polymer ?
#
loop_
_entity_poly.entity_id
_entity_poly.type
_entity_poly.pdbx_seq_one_letter_code
_entity_poly.pdbx_strand_id
1 'polypeptide(L)'
;MDREDLDQQLKEHGEAMQKEITGSRKGRMKLFAAALALLVIGGAGGCFFGEFPAIPKKDGASSSYQVPQGADKKLQELPAIRNTAIVQAVKEVGPAVVGITTKVYDRDMFNRRVEVGQSVGSGVVFDKKGYIVTNNHVVSGSKEVNVSLSSGKTVSGKVVGTDPSTDLAVVKIEGSDDLPVASLGDSDGLQVGETAIAIGNPLGLEFQGTVTVGVISALNRSLDDIDQRFKLIQTDAAINPGNSGGALVTADGKVVGINSAKIAKEGVEGMGFAIPINQAKGIISQLIDHGKVTRAYLGVYAADKDIAARYGYSWDHEKGVLVMKIADRSPISLTDIEPGDYILAIDGKECNTMKEMREILDTHKPGEKISITYEHQGREAKADVLLAAAPENNK
;
A
#
# COMPACT_ATOMS: atom_id res chain seq x y z
N MET A 1 31.12 12.06 23.23
CA MET A 1 30.07 11.42 24.05
C MET A 1 30.46 9.95 24.11
N ASP A 2 30.76 9.42 25.30
CA ASP A 2 31.26 8.05 25.45
C ASP A 2 30.15 7.02 25.12
N ARG A 3 30.61 5.85 24.66
CA ARG A 3 29.73 4.75 24.21
C ARG A 3 28.80 4.24 25.31
N GLU A 4 29.24 4.35 26.56
CA GLU A 4 28.47 3.99 27.77
C GLU A 4 27.30 4.98 28.02
N ASP A 5 27.50 6.27 27.76
CA ASP A 5 26.46 7.32 27.87
C ASP A 5 25.34 7.10 26.88
N LEU A 6 25.65 6.65 25.66
CA LEU A 6 24.65 6.40 24.60
C LEU A 6 23.79 5.17 24.92
N ASP A 7 24.40 4.09 25.39
CA ASP A 7 23.71 2.85 25.78
C ASP A 7 22.82 3.07 27.01
N GLN A 8 23.23 3.93 27.92
CA GLN A 8 22.46 4.28 29.12
C GLN A 8 21.24 5.14 28.76
N GLN A 9 21.39 6.13 27.88
CA GLN A 9 20.29 6.97 27.41
C GLN A 9 19.24 6.17 26.59
N LEU A 10 19.68 5.23 25.75
CA LEU A 10 18.78 4.34 25.01
C LEU A 10 17.98 3.43 25.95
N LYS A 11 18.56 2.98 27.04
CA LYS A 11 17.90 2.15 28.04
C LYS A 11 16.86 2.93 28.85
N GLU A 12 17.20 4.14 29.27
CA GLU A 12 16.30 5.02 30.02
C GLU A 12 15.10 5.47 29.18
N HIS A 13 15.31 5.73 27.88
CA HIS A 13 14.21 6.08 26.95
C HIS A 13 13.29 4.89 26.68
N GLY A 14 13.83 3.69 26.55
CA GLY A 14 13.05 2.45 26.41
C GLY A 14 12.15 2.18 27.62
N GLU A 15 12.67 2.42 28.83
CA GLU A 15 11.89 2.24 30.08
C GLU A 15 10.83 3.34 30.26
N ALA A 16 11.08 4.57 29.83
CA ALA A 16 10.11 5.67 29.86
C ALA A 16 8.93 5.41 28.91
N MET A 17 9.21 4.95 27.69
CA MET A 17 8.21 4.59 26.69
C MET A 17 7.32 3.41 27.14
N GLN A 18 7.91 2.43 27.80
CA GLN A 18 7.17 1.29 28.36
C GLN A 18 6.25 1.68 29.54
N LYS A 19 6.62 2.69 30.31
CA LYS A 19 5.81 3.26 31.38
C LYS A 19 4.59 4.06 30.86
N GLU A 20 4.76 4.79 29.78
CA GLU A 20 3.67 5.55 29.13
C GLU A 20 2.60 4.65 28.51
N ILE A 21 3.02 3.55 27.86
CA ILE A 21 2.11 2.56 27.26
C ILE A 21 1.30 1.82 28.34
N THR A 22 1.88 1.53 29.49
CA THR A 22 1.17 0.84 30.59
C THR A 22 0.24 1.77 31.39
N GLY A 23 0.55 3.07 31.49
CA GLY A 23 -0.31 4.09 32.12
C GLY A 23 -1.62 4.33 31.37
N SER A 24 -1.58 4.35 30.02
CA SER A 24 -2.72 4.57 29.16
C SER A 24 -3.77 3.42 29.21
N ARG A 25 -3.35 2.17 29.41
CA ARG A 25 -4.27 1.02 29.50
C ARG A 25 -5.19 1.05 30.72
N LYS A 26 -4.71 1.53 31.87
CA LYS A 26 -5.53 1.61 33.11
C LYS A 26 -6.58 2.71 33.04
N GLY A 27 -6.36 3.80 32.32
CA GLY A 27 -7.34 4.87 32.09
C GLY A 27 -8.49 4.42 31.18
N ARG A 28 -8.19 3.72 30.11
CA ARG A 28 -9.19 3.19 29.16
C ARG A 28 -10.11 2.13 29.76
N MET A 29 -9.59 1.26 30.62
CA MET A 29 -10.41 0.25 31.31
C MET A 29 -11.41 0.87 32.30
N LYS A 30 -11.10 1.99 32.96
CA LYS A 30 -12.04 2.68 33.86
C LYS A 30 -13.16 3.39 33.08
N LEU A 31 -12.91 3.92 31.90
CA LEU A 31 -13.95 4.51 31.03
C LEU A 31 -14.90 3.44 30.48
N PHE A 32 -14.37 2.26 30.09
CA PHE A 32 -15.22 1.16 29.60
C PHE A 32 -16.15 0.60 30.72
N ALA A 33 -15.66 0.48 31.95
CA ALA A 33 -16.45 0.03 33.07
C ALA A 33 -17.55 1.04 33.44
N ALA A 34 -17.30 2.35 33.32
CA ALA A 34 -18.29 3.38 33.58
C ALA A 34 -19.38 3.43 32.49
N ALA A 35 -19.04 3.19 31.23
CA ALA A 35 -19.99 3.12 30.11
C ALA A 35 -20.91 1.88 30.21
N LEU A 36 -20.37 0.74 30.66
CA LEU A 36 -21.16 -0.48 30.86
C LEU A 36 -22.15 -0.35 32.04
N ALA A 37 -21.78 0.34 33.12
CA ALA A 37 -22.67 0.61 34.27
C ALA A 37 -23.84 1.52 33.90
N LEU A 38 -23.64 2.49 33.00
CA LEU A 38 -24.73 3.37 32.54
C LEU A 38 -25.75 2.65 31.62
N LEU A 39 -25.32 1.64 30.87
CA LEU A 39 -26.20 0.83 30.02
C LEU A 39 -27.12 -0.12 30.84
N VAL A 40 -26.63 -0.63 31.98
CA VAL A 40 -27.42 -1.52 32.85
C VAL A 40 -28.44 -0.74 33.66
N ILE A 41 -28.20 0.52 34.03
CA ILE A 41 -29.13 1.38 34.77
C ILE A 41 -30.22 1.94 33.84
N GLY A 42 -29.95 2.14 32.55
CA GLY A 42 -30.91 2.59 31.54
C GLY A 42 -31.95 1.53 31.12
N GLY A 43 -31.64 0.23 31.32
CA GLY A 43 -32.50 -0.87 30.90
C GLY A 43 -33.62 -1.27 31.86
N ALA A 44 -33.61 -0.77 33.09
CA ALA A 44 -34.56 -1.20 34.13
C ALA A 44 -35.69 -0.19 34.42
N GLY A 45 -35.74 0.96 33.73
CA GLY A 45 -36.68 2.06 34.03
C GLY A 45 -37.80 2.32 33.01
N GLY A 46 -37.96 1.49 31.99
CA GLY A 46 -38.76 1.78 30.80
C GLY A 46 -40.09 1.01 30.66
N CYS A 47 -40.78 0.67 31.75
CA CYS A 47 -42.15 0.20 31.68
C CYS A 47 -43.08 1.18 32.42
N PHE A 48 -43.38 2.31 31.81
CA PHE A 48 -44.53 3.11 32.18
C PHE A 48 -45.35 3.40 30.92
N PHE A 49 -46.63 2.96 31.01
CA PHE A 49 -47.65 3.06 29.99
C PHE A 49 -47.86 4.50 29.51
N GLY A 50 -47.70 4.72 28.23
CA GLY A 50 -48.27 5.86 27.54
C GLY A 50 -49.13 5.35 26.38
N GLU A 51 -50.44 5.53 26.50
CA GLU A 51 -51.38 5.25 25.40
C GLU A 51 -51.02 6.12 24.17
N PHE A 52 -50.62 5.46 23.08
CA PHE A 52 -50.51 6.12 21.78
C PHE A 52 -51.93 6.25 21.17
N PRO A 53 -52.37 7.44 20.73
CA PRO A 53 -53.61 7.58 20.02
C PRO A 53 -53.61 6.78 18.74
N ALA A 54 -54.65 6.00 18.53
CA ALA A 54 -54.84 5.17 17.35
C ALA A 54 -54.89 6.03 16.07
N ILE A 55 -54.00 5.73 15.12
CA ILE A 55 -54.02 6.29 13.77
C ILE A 55 -55.31 5.78 13.09
N PRO A 56 -56.18 6.65 12.56
CA PRO A 56 -57.40 6.18 11.86
C PRO A 56 -56.99 5.42 10.59
N LYS A 57 -57.49 4.19 10.45
CA LYS A 57 -57.40 3.42 9.21
C LYS A 57 -58.16 4.15 8.13
N LYS A 58 -57.48 4.67 7.12
CA LYS A 58 -58.08 5.15 5.90
C LYS A 58 -58.28 3.94 5.00
N ASP A 59 -59.53 3.52 4.88
CA ASP A 59 -59.95 2.51 3.93
C ASP A 59 -59.74 3.06 2.51
N GLY A 60 -59.20 2.26 1.64
CA GLY A 60 -59.37 2.44 0.25
C GLY A 60 -58.11 2.71 -0.57
N ALA A 61 -57.93 1.82 -1.48
CA ALA A 61 -57.03 1.78 -2.62
C ALA A 61 -55.69 1.04 -2.34
N SER A 62 -55.76 -0.28 -2.39
CA SER A 62 -54.63 -1.13 -2.78
C SER A 62 -54.28 -0.79 -4.22
N SER A 63 -53.43 0.21 -4.39
CA SER A 63 -52.65 0.37 -5.62
C SER A 63 -51.62 -0.74 -5.65
N SER A 64 -51.98 -1.83 -6.32
CA SER A 64 -51.02 -2.86 -6.70
C SER A 64 -50.01 -2.21 -7.62
N TYR A 65 -48.83 -1.85 -7.05
CA TYR A 65 -47.66 -1.59 -7.88
C TYR A 65 -47.31 -2.91 -8.54
N GLN A 66 -47.80 -3.11 -9.77
CA GLN A 66 -47.30 -4.16 -10.63
C GLN A 66 -45.87 -3.77 -11.02
N VAL A 67 -44.91 -4.41 -10.39
CA VAL A 67 -43.54 -4.47 -10.88
C VAL A 67 -43.66 -5.06 -12.31
N PRO A 68 -43.24 -4.40 -13.37
CA PRO A 68 -43.22 -4.98 -14.69
C PRO A 68 -42.30 -6.22 -14.65
N GLN A 69 -42.91 -7.43 -14.63
CA GLN A 69 -42.19 -8.66 -14.88
C GLN A 69 -41.88 -8.71 -16.37
N GLY A 70 -40.62 -8.86 -16.71
CA GLY A 70 -40.19 -9.21 -18.06
C GLY A 70 -39.86 -8.04 -18.96
N ALA A 71 -38.76 -7.40 -18.73
CA ALA A 71 -37.96 -6.92 -19.85
C ALA A 71 -36.74 -7.81 -19.91
N ASP A 72 -36.69 -8.72 -20.88
CA ASP A 72 -35.41 -9.25 -21.37
C ASP A 72 -34.53 -8.02 -21.60
N LYS A 73 -33.56 -7.81 -20.70
CA LYS A 73 -32.56 -6.79 -20.89
C LYS A 73 -31.61 -7.27 -22.02
N LYS A 74 -32.07 -7.15 -23.26
CA LYS A 74 -31.16 -6.79 -24.35
C LYS A 74 -30.43 -5.56 -23.82
N LEU A 75 -29.10 -5.67 -23.66
CA LEU A 75 -28.24 -4.53 -23.37
C LEU A 75 -28.59 -3.45 -24.42
N GLN A 76 -29.48 -2.53 -24.05
CA GLN A 76 -29.81 -1.39 -24.90
C GLN A 76 -28.54 -0.56 -24.97
N GLU A 77 -28.06 -0.31 -26.19
CA GLU A 77 -26.96 0.62 -26.41
C GLU A 77 -27.31 1.93 -25.71
N LEU A 78 -26.37 2.40 -24.88
CA LEU A 78 -26.55 3.66 -24.16
C LEU A 78 -26.70 4.80 -25.17
N PRO A 79 -27.67 5.73 -25.00
CA PRO A 79 -27.74 6.94 -25.81
C PRO A 79 -26.36 7.62 -25.84
N ALA A 80 -25.98 8.21 -26.96
CA ALA A 80 -24.65 8.80 -27.15
C ALA A 80 -24.24 9.76 -26.03
N ILE A 81 -25.18 10.54 -25.48
CA ILE A 81 -24.93 11.46 -24.36
C ILE A 81 -24.52 10.74 -23.06
N ARG A 82 -24.88 9.47 -22.89
CA ARG A 82 -24.54 8.67 -21.72
C ARG A 82 -23.32 7.77 -21.95
N ASN A 83 -22.89 7.59 -23.17
CA ASN A 83 -21.75 6.76 -23.56
C ASN A 83 -20.47 7.60 -23.59
N THR A 84 -20.10 8.14 -22.44
CA THR A 84 -18.91 8.98 -22.26
C THR A 84 -17.62 8.15 -22.34
N ALA A 85 -16.46 8.81 -22.51
CA ALA A 85 -15.14 8.16 -22.48
C ALA A 85 -14.94 7.38 -21.18
N ILE A 86 -15.40 7.91 -20.03
CA ILE A 86 -15.36 7.23 -18.74
C ILE A 86 -16.12 5.89 -18.79
N VAL A 87 -17.35 5.90 -19.33
CA VAL A 87 -18.16 4.67 -19.46
C VAL A 87 -17.47 3.66 -20.37
N GLN A 88 -16.84 4.11 -21.45
CA GLN A 88 -16.11 3.24 -22.38
C GLN A 88 -14.87 2.63 -21.70
N ALA A 89 -14.06 3.44 -21.03
CA ALA A 89 -12.89 2.97 -20.28
C ALA A 89 -13.27 1.93 -19.22
N VAL A 90 -14.37 2.16 -18.47
CA VAL A 90 -14.87 1.20 -17.47
C VAL A 90 -15.34 -0.10 -18.10
N LYS A 91 -16.02 -0.04 -19.27
CA LYS A 91 -16.45 -1.24 -20.00
C LYS A 91 -15.27 -2.05 -20.53
N GLU A 92 -14.19 -1.40 -20.93
CA GLU A 92 -12.97 -2.04 -21.44
C GLU A 92 -12.17 -2.67 -20.32
N VAL A 93 -11.86 -1.91 -19.24
CA VAL A 93 -10.94 -2.33 -18.20
C VAL A 93 -11.62 -3.08 -17.06
N GLY A 94 -12.87 -2.70 -16.72
CA GLY A 94 -13.61 -3.27 -15.59
C GLY A 94 -13.64 -4.80 -15.56
N PRO A 95 -13.87 -5.50 -16.69
CA PRO A 95 -13.84 -6.96 -16.73
C PRO A 95 -12.50 -7.59 -16.31
N ALA A 96 -11.38 -6.88 -16.48
CA ALA A 96 -10.06 -7.32 -16.09
C ALA A 96 -9.71 -7.00 -14.62
N VAL A 97 -10.56 -6.24 -13.90
CA VAL A 97 -10.37 -5.95 -12.47
C VAL A 97 -11.11 -7.02 -11.65
N VAL A 98 -10.35 -7.73 -10.84
CA VAL A 98 -10.82 -8.86 -10.04
C VAL A 98 -10.82 -8.52 -8.55
N GLY A 99 -11.70 -9.20 -7.79
CA GLY A 99 -11.66 -9.16 -6.33
C GLY A 99 -10.65 -10.17 -5.80
N ILE A 100 -9.92 -9.80 -4.75
CA ILE A 100 -9.00 -10.70 -4.06
C ILE A 100 -9.38 -10.78 -2.59
N THR A 101 -9.58 -12.00 -2.08
CA THR A 101 -9.89 -12.24 -0.68
C THR A 101 -8.90 -13.23 -0.10
N THR A 102 -8.34 -12.89 1.05
CA THR A 102 -7.43 -13.76 1.80
C THR A 102 -7.93 -13.96 3.23
N LYS A 103 -7.61 -15.11 3.83
CA LYS A 103 -7.85 -15.36 5.24
C LYS A 103 -6.70 -14.80 6.06
N VAL A 104 -7.03 -13.99 7.04
CA VAL A 104 -6.06 -13.44 7.99
C VAL A 104 -6.00 -14.36 9.20
N TYR A 105 -4.78 -14.76 9.56
CA TYR A 105 -4.52 -15.63 10.70
C TYR A 105 -3.70 -14.89 11.75
N ASP A 106 -4.03 -15.10 13.01
CA ASP A 106 -3.24 -14.66 14.15
C ASP A 106 -2.98 -15.84 15.09
N ARG A 107 -2.16 -15.64 16.12
CA ARG A 107 -1.89 -16.65 17.14
C ARG A 107 -2.68 -16.34 18.39
N ASP A 108 -3.41 -17.35 18.88
CA ASP A 108 -4.13 -17.24 20.16
C ASP A 108 -3.11 -17.26 21.35
N MET A 109 -3.65 -17.10 22.57
CA MET A 109 -2.84 -17.16 23.78
C MET A 109 -2.11 -18.51 24.00
N PHE A 110 -2.48 -19.54 23.27
CA PHE A 110 -1.85 -20.86 23.27
C PHE A 110 -0.91 -21.06 22.06
N ASN A 111 -0.56 -19.99 21.34
CA ASN A 111 0.30 -19.99 20.15
C ASN A 111 -0.27 -20.82 18.97
N ARG A 112 -1.59 -21.09 18.93
CA ARG A 112 -2.28 -21.78 17.86
C ARG A 112 -2.71 -20.78 16.79
N ARG A 113 -2.54 -21.16 15.53
CA ARG A 113 -2.97 -20.34 14.37
C ARG A 113 -4.50 -20.37 14.28
N VAL A 114 -5.16 -19.23 14.48
CA VAL A 114 -6.61 -19.04 14.37
C VAL A 114 -6.92 -18.01 13.29
N GLU A 115 -8.01 -18.27 12.54
CA GLU A 115 -8.53 -17.31 11.57
C GLU A 115 -9.21 -16.16 12.32
N VAL A 116 -8.70 -14.93 12.15
CA VAL A 116 -9.20 -13.73 12.84
C VAL A 116 -9.97 -12.79 11.94
N GLY A 117 -9.98 -13.05 10.62
CA GLY A 117 -10.70 -12.24 9.66
C GLY A 117 -10.32 -12.52 8.21
N GLN A 118 -10.76 -11.62 7.35
CA GLN A 118 -10.44 -11.65 5.92
C GLN A 118 -9.88 -10.30 5.49
N SER A 119 -8.86 -10.32 4.66
CA SER A 119 -8.41 -9.15 3.91
C SER A 119 -9.07 -9.16 2.54
N VAL A 120 -9.58 -8.01 2.13
CA VAL A 120 -10.28 -7.84 0.86
C VAL A 120 -9.64 -6.70 0.09
N GLY A 121 -9.43 -6.90 -1.18
CA GLY A 121 -8.89 -5.91 -2.11
C GLY A 121 -9.19 -6.29 -3.54
N SER A 122 -8.51 -5.64 -4.45
CA SER A 122 -8.65 -5.82 -5.89
C SER A 122 -7.33 -6.26 -6.53
N GLY A 123 -7.41 -6.68 -7.78
CA GLY A 123 -6.26 -6.95 -8.63
C GLY A 123 -6.58 -6.66 -10.09
N VAL A 124 -5.56 -6.53 -10.91
CA VAL A 124 -5.66 -6.28 -12.34
C VAL A 124 -5.04 -7.43 -13.12
N VAL A 125 -5.84 -8.10 -13.92
CA VAL A 125 -5.37 -9.13 -14.87
C VAL A 125 -4.68 -8.41 -16.02
N PHE A 126 -3.40 -8.67 -16.22
CA PHE A 126 -2.59 -8.00 -17.25
C PHE A 126 -2.00 -8.96 -18.29
N ASP A 127 -2.21 -10.26 -18.14
CA ASP A 127 -1.70 -11.28 -19.05
C ASP A 127 -2.72 -12.45 -19.17
N LYS A 128 -2.95 -12.93 -20.40
CA LYS A 128 -3.84 -14.08 -20.69
C LYS A 128 -3.41 -15.38 -20.03
N LYS A 129 -2.14 -15.48 -19.64
CA LYS A 129 -1.66 -16.61 -18.82
C LYS A 129 -2.23 -16.60 -17.41
N GLY A 130 -2.97 -15.55 -17.01
CA GLY A 130 -3.63 -15.42 -15.72
C GLY A 130 -2.76 -14.75 -14.63
N TYR A 131 -1.81 -13.93 -15.00
CA TYR A 131 -1.09 -13.08 -14.05
C TYR A 131 -1.92 -11.86 -13.67
N ILE A 132 -1.94 -11.58 -12.37
CA ILE A 132 -2.70 -10.50 -11.74
C ILE A 132 -1.72 -9.69 -10.90
N VAL A 133 -1.68 -8.37 -11.09
CA VAL A 133 -0.99 -7.46 -10.16
C VAL A 133 -1.96 -6.98 -9.10
N THR A 134 -1.48 -6.87 -7.87
CA THR A 134 -2.23 -6.35 -6.71
C THR A 134 -1.27 -5.73 -5.71
N ASN A 135 -1.77 -5.24 -4.58
CA ASN A 135 -0.92 -4.79 -3.47
C ASN A 135 -0.46 -5.96 -2.59
N ASN A 136 0.76 -5.82 -2.05
CA ASN A 136 1.29 -6.79 -1.10
C ASN A 136 0.42 -6.92 0.16
N HIS A 137 -0.07 -5.80 0.72
CA HIS A 137 -0.91 -5.85 1.93
C HIS A 137 -2.22 -6.60 1.74
N VAL A 138 -2.74 -6.71 0.50
CA VAL A 138 -3.94 -7.50 0.17
C VAL A 138 -3.69 -9.00 0.32
N VAL A 139 -2.50 -9.48 -0.05
CA VAL A 139 -2.15 -10.92 -0.08
C VAL A 139 -1.19 -11.35 1.03
N SER A 140 -0.76 -10.42 1.87
CA SER A 140 0.29 -10.63 2.88
C SER A 140 -0.01 -11.83 3.79
N GLY A 141 1.02 -12.66 3.99
CA GLY A 141 0.93 -13.87 4.83
C GLY A 141 0.20 -15.06 4.21
N SER A 142 -0.31 -14.93 2.97
CA SER A 142 -1.03 -15.99 2.26
C SER A 142 -0.22 -16.50 1.07
N LYS A 143 -0.22 -17.82 0.87
CA LYS A 143 0.34 -18.47 -0.33
C LYS A 143 -0.71 -18.65 -1.42
N GLU A 144 -1.98 -18.73 -1.01
CA GLU A 144 -3.15 -18.90 -1.87
C GLU A 144 -4.22 -17.88 -1.49
N VAL A 145 -4.95 -17.41 -2.48
CA VAL A 145 -5.99 -16.40 -2.35
C VAL A 145 -7.22 -16.81 -3.16
N ASN A 146 -8.39 -16.30 -2.79
CA ASN A 146 -9.58 -16.42 -3.63
C ASN A 146 -9.66 -15.23 -4.57
N VAL A 147 -9.81 -15.49 -5.86
CA VAL A 147 -9.94 -14.47 -6.91
C VAL A 147 -11.36 -14.54 -7.49
N SER A 148 -12.11 -13.46 -7.31
CA SER A 148 -13.46 -13.29 -7.84
C SER A 148 -13.38 -12.56 -9.19
N LEU A 149 -13.69 -13.27 -10.27
CA LEU A 149 -13.70 -12.74 -11.63
C LEU A 149 -14.95 -11.91 -11.89
N SER A 150 -14.89 -11.05 -12.90
CA SER A 150 -16.03 -10.23 -13.36
C SER A 150 -17.24 -11.06 -13.84
N SER A 151 -17.02 -12.31 -14.22
CA SER A 151 -18.10 -13.28 -14.52
C SER A 151 -18.87 -13.77 -13.30
N GLY A 152 -18.46 -13.39 -12.08
CA GLY A 152 -19.01 -13.91 -10.82
C GLY A 152 -18.38 -15.24 -10.36
N LYS A 153 -17.51 -15.83 -11.17
CA LYS A 153 -16.79 -17.06 -10.79
C LYS A 153 -15.66 -16.74 -9.83
N THR A 154 -15.53 -17.52 -8.76
CA THR A 154 -14.38 -17.49 -7.85
C THR A 154 -13.45 -18.64 -8.17
N VAL A 155 -12.16 -18.36 -8.29
CA VAL A 155 -11.09 -19.31 -8.56
C VAL A 155 -9.97 -19.17 -7.53
N SER A 156 -9.21 -20.25 -7.31
CA SER A 156 -7.99 -20.16 -6.48
C SER A 156 -6.88 -19.48 -7.26
N GLY A 157 -6.18 -18.55 -6.60
CA GLY A 157 -4.98 -17.89 -7.10
C GLY A 157 -3.78 -18.22 -6.21
N LYS A 158 -2.63 -18.45 -6.83
CA LYS A 158 -1.35 -18.66 -6.14
C LYS A 158 -0.58 -17.36 -6.10
N VAL A 159 -0.11 -16.95 -4.93
CA VAL A 159 0.82 -15.81 -4.79
C VAL A 159 2.18 -16.23 -5.37
N VAL A 160 2.58 -15.58 -6.46
CA VAL A 160 3.84 -15.85 -7.18
C VAL A 160 5.01 -15.18 -6.47
N GLY A 161 4.81 -13.94 -6.07
CA GLY A 161 5.82 -13.16 -5.36
C GLY A 161 5.23 -11.89 -4.78
N THR A 162 5.93 -11.33 -3.79
CA THR A 162 5.54 -10.11 -3.08
C THR A 162 6.74 -9.22 -2.87
N ASP A 163 6.50 -7.91 -2.86
CA ASP A 163 7.47 -6.90 -2.47
C ASP A 163 6.87 -5.92 -1.46
N PRO A 164 7.11 -6.14 -0.16
CA PRO A 164 6.61 -5.26 0.90
C PRO A 164 7.09 -3.80 0.79
N SER A 165 8.27 -3.58 0.21
CA SER A 165 8.88 -2.23 0.09
C SER A 165 8.16 -1.34 -0.92
N THR A 166 7.55 -1.93 -1.94
CA THR A 166 6.78 -1.22 -2.97
C THR A 166 5.28 -1.43 -2.82
N ASP A 167 4.87 -2.28 -1.88
CA ASP A 167 3.48 -2.72 -1.69
C ASP A 167 2.88 -3.37 -2.93
N LEU A 168 3.68 -4.09 -3.73
CA LEU A 168 3.22 -4.83 -4.91
C LEU A 168 3.30 -6.34 -4.70
N ALA A 169 2.39 -7.06 -5.35
CA ALA A 169 2.38 -8.51 -5.40
C ALA A 169 1.88 -9.00 -6.77
N VAL A 170 2.26 -10.23 -7.12
CA VAL A 170 1.74 -10.93 -8.29
C VAL A 170 1.04 -12.21 -7.85
N VAL A 171 -0.18 -12.40 -8.34
CA VAL A 171 -0.99 -13.59 -8.17
C VAL A 171 -1.15 -14.27 -9.52
N LYS A 172 -1.16 -15.61 -9.53
CA LYS A 172 -1.35 -16.44 -10.71
C LYS A 172 -2.62 -17.27 -10.55
N ILE A 173 -3.52 -17.16 -11.52
CA ILE A 173 -4.67 -18.07 -11.68
C ILE A 173 -4.48 -18.91 -12.94
N GLU A 174 -5.29 -19.96 -13.11
CA GLU A 174 -5.34 -20.65 -14.40
C GLU A 174 -5.80 -19.67 -15.47
N GLY A 175 -4.96 -19.49 -16.50
CA GLY A 175 -5.26 -18.60 -17.63
C GLY A 175 -6.20 -19.28 -18.63
N SER A 176 -6.86 -18.46 -19.43
CA SER A 176 -7.65 -18.92 -20.57
C SER A 176 -7.68 -17.84 -21.66
N ASP A 177 -8.01 -18.22 -22.89
CA ASP A 177 -8.10 -17.29 -24.00
C ASP A 177 -9.23 -16.25 -23.83
N ASP A 178 -10.26 -16.61 -23.06
CA ASP A 178 -11.41 -15.77 -22.75
C ASP A 178 -11.20 -14.89 -21.52
N LEU A 179 -10.03 -14.96 -20.86
CA LEU A 179 -9.73 -14.15 -19.70
C LEU A 179 -9.59 -12.66 -20.11
N PRO A 180 -10.43 -11.74 -19.57
CA PRO A 180 -10.26 -10.32 -19.83
C PRO A 180 -8.92 -9.82 -19.31
N VAL A 181 -8.22 -9.04 -20.11
CA VAL A 181 -6.87 -8.51 -19.81
C VAL A 181 -6.89 -7.00 -20.00
N ALA A 182 -6.39 -6.27 -19.01
CA ALA A 182 -6.24 -4.82 -19.08
C ALA A 182 -4.98 -4.43 -19.85
N SER A 183 -5.08 -3.37 -20.66
CA SER A 183 -3.94 -2.75 -21.31
C SER A 183 -3.20 -1.85 -20.34
N LEU A 184 -1.91 -2.14 -20.10
CA LEU A 184 -1.04 -1.29 -19.30
C LEU A 184 -0.55 -0.11 -20.14
N GLY A 185 -0.80 1.11 -19.66
CA GLY A 185 -0.44 2.36 -20.31
C GLY A 185 0.99 2.82 -20.02
N ASP A 186 1.18 4.13 -20.13
CA ASP A 186 2.42 4.84 -19.83
C ASP A 186 2.16 5.92 -18.76
N SER A 187 2.70 5.72 -17.56
CA SER A 187 2.53 6.66 -16.46
C SER A 187 3.44 7.90 -16.54
N ASP A 188 4.48 7.86 -17.37
CA ASP A 188 5.43 8.98 -17.47
C ASP A 188 4.89 10.09 -18.37
N GLY A 189 3.95 9.75 -19.28
CA GLY A 189 3.26 10.70 -20.16
C GLY A 189 2.07 11.43 -19.51
N LEU A 190 1.70 11.09 -18.26
CA LEU A 190 0.56 11.68 -17.58
C LEU A 190 0.73 13.18 -17.32
N GLN A 191 -0.39 13.91 -17.36
CA GLN A 191 -0.45 15.32 -17.01
C GLN A 191 -1.45 15.57 -15.87
N VAL A 192 -1.14 16.53 -15.01
CA VAL A 192 -2.08 16.98 -13.96
C VAL A 192 -3.33 17.57 -14.61
N GLY A 193 -4.49 17.15 -14.10
CA GLY A 193 -5.80 17.54 -14.63
C GLY A 193 -6.41 16.51 -15.58
N GLU A 194 -5.68 15.48 -16.02
CA GLU A 194 -6.27 14.38 -16.79
C GLU A 194 -7.28 13.60 -15.94
N THR A 195 -8.31 13.05 -16.62
CA THR A 195 -9.30 12.20 -15.95
C THR A 195 -8.65 10.96 -15.37
N ALA A 196 -8.89 10.74 -14.09
CA ALA A 196 -8.46 9.56 -13.34
C ALA A 196 -9.69 8.72 -12.95
N ILE A 197 -9.72 7.46 -13.36
CA ILE A 197 -10.79 6.52 -13.07
C ILE A 197 -10.20 5.41 -12.19
N ALA A 198 -10.60 5.35 -10.93
CA ALA A 198 -10.18 4.27 -10.05
C ALA A 198 -11.22 3.15 -10.09
N ILE A 199 -10.78 1.95 -10.48
CA ILE A 199 -11.62 0.76 -10.61
C ILE A 199 -11.17 -0.28 -9.60
N GLY A 200 -12.12 -0.81 -8.82
CA GLY A 200 -11.93 -1.90 -7.90
C GLY A 200 -13.06 -2.92 -7.97
N ASN A 201 -12.84 -4.06 -7.33
CA ASN A 201 -13.83 -5.13 -7.19
C ASN A 201 -13.89 -5.64 -5.74
N PRO A 202 -14.28 -4.78 -4.78
CA PRO A 202 -14.36 -5.17 -3.39
C PRO A 202 -15.50 -6.16 -3.17
N LEU A 203 -15.28 -7.18 -2.33
CA LEU A 203 -16.30 -8.06 -1.76
C LEU A 203 -17.10 -8.93 -2.77
N GLY A 204 -16.58 -9.22 -3.97
CA GLY A 204 -17.25 -10.12 -4.92
C GLY A 204 -18.54 -9.53 -5.51
N LEU A 205 -19.60 -10.35 -5.60
CA LEU A 205 -20.82 -10.02 -6.37
C LEU A 205 -21.58 -8.79 -5.85
N GLU A 206 -21.54 -8.44 -4.57
CA GLU A 206 -22.36 -7.37 -3.99
C GLU A 206 -21.84 -5.97 -4.34
N PHE A 207 -20.53 -5.80 -4.55
CA PHE A 207 -19.89 -4.52 -4.88
C PHE A 207 -19.00 -4.60 -6.12
N GLN A 208 -19.30 -5.56 -7.00
CA GLN A 208 -18.56 -5.78 -8.24
C GLN A 208 -18.50 -4.51 -9.09
N GLY A 209 -17.27 -4.10 -9.48
CA GLY A 209 -17.08 -2.99 -10.38
C GLY A 209 -17.28 -1.61 -9.75
N THR A 210 -16.85 -1.43 -8.49
CA THR A 210 -16.82 -0.10 -7.88
C THR A 210 -15.91 0.83 -8.68
N VAL A 211 -16.47 1.95 -9.13
CA VAL A 211 -15.77 2.98 -9.91
C VAL A 211 -15.89 4.31 -9.20
N THR A 212 -14.75 4.98 -9.04
CA THR A 212 -14.68 6.38 -8.61
C THR A 212 -13.94 7.18 -9.66
N VAL A 213 -14.29 8.45 -9.81
CA VAL A 213 -13.72 9.33 -10.84
C VAL A 213 -13.27 10.62 -10.23
N GLY A 214 -12.14 11.10 -10.68
CA GLY A 214 -11.52 12.35 -10.33
C GLY A 214 -10.52 12.77 -11.41
N VAL A 215 -9.46 13.43 -11.01
CA VAL A 215 -8.36 13.85 -11.87
C VAL A 215 -7.01 13.39 -11.33
N ILE A 216 -5.99 13.40 -12.16
CA ILE A 216 -4.61 13.35 -11.73
C ILE A 216 -4.31 14.67 -11.02
N SER A 217 -4.27 14.65 -9.69
CA SER A 217 -4.10 15.86 -8.86
C SER A 217 -2.64 16.30 -8.77
N ALA A 218 -1.71 15.34 -8.78
CA ALA A 218 -0.27 15.61 -8.82
C ALA A 218 0.50 14.35 -9.28
N LEU A 219 1.72 14.58 -9.73
CA LEU A 219 2.68 13.54 -10.11
C LEU A 219 3.92 13.62 -9.22
N ASN A 220 4.67 12.53 -9.19
CA ASN A 220 5.95 12.46 -8.49
C ASN A 220 5.88 12.82 -6.99
N ARG A 221 4.76 12.46 -6.31
CA ARG A 221 4.61 12.69 -4.87
C ARG A 221 5.46 11.71 -4.07
N SER A 222 6.22 12.29 -3.15
CA SER A 222 6.88 11.57 -2.07
C SER A 222 6.16 11.90 -0.77
N LEU A 223 5.95 10.89 0.08
CA LEU A 223 5.32 11.08 1.38
C LEU A 223 6.37 10.80 2.45
N ASP A 224 6.72 11.82 3.22
CA ASP A 224 7.82 11.78 4.19
C ASP A 224 7.60 10.78 5.34
N ASP A 225 6.33 10.48 5.65
CA ASP A 225 5.95 9.56 6.73
C ASP A 225 5.92 8.09 6.31
N ILE A 226 6.13 7.78 5.03
CA ILE A 226 6.06 6.43 4.49
C ILE A 226 7.35 6.13 3.75
N ASP A 227 8.07 5.11 4.20
CA ASP A 227 9.29 4.61 3.53
C ASP A 227 8.92 3.98 2.18
N GLN A 228 8.54 4.84 1.22
CA GLN A 228 8.17 4.42 -0.12
C GLN A 228 9.29 4.67 -1.12
N ARG A 229 9.57 3.63 -1.89
CA ARG A 229 10.61 3.66 -2.93
C ARG A 229 10.19 4.34 -4.22
N PHE A 230 8.88 4.62 -4.37
CA PHE A 230 8.34 5.21 -5.59
C PHE A 230 7.77 6.60 -5.38
N LYS A 231 7.88 7.40 -6.42
CA LYS A 231 7.13 8.65 -6.54
C LYS A 231 5.71 8.29 -7.02
N LEU A 232 4.71 8.70 -6.27
CA LEU A 232 3.32 8.30 -6.47
C LEU A 232 2.57 9.24 -7.41
N ILE A 233 1.51 8.71 -8.02
CA ILE A 233 0.44 9.48 -8.65
C ILE A 233 -0.55 9.84 -7.55
N GLN A 234 -0.89 11.13 -7.41
CA GLN A 234 -1.97 11.60 -6.54
C GLN A 234 -3.22 11.84 -7.36
N THR A 235 -4.38 11.44 -6.83
CA THR A 235 -5.70 11.66 -7.42
C THR A 235 -6.73 12.02 -6.35
N ASP A 236 -7.77 12.76 -6.71
CA ASP A 236 -8.95 13.00 -5.87
C ASP A 236 -10.09 11.98 -6.14
N ALA A 237 -9.92 11.08 -7.11
CA ALA A 237 -10.74 9.88 -7.19
C ALA A 237 -10.65 9.11 -5.86
N ALA A 238 -11.79 8.77 -5.26
CA ALA A 238 -11.82 8.14 -3.94
C ALA A 238 -11.10 6.78 -3.96
N ILE A 239 -10.00 6.68 -3.21
CA ILE A 239 -9.26 5.43 -2.98
C ILE A 239 -9.60 4.95 -1.57
N ASN A 240 -10.17 3.75 -1.46
CA ASN A 240 -10.68 3.16 -0.22
C ASN A 240 -10.21 1.70 -0.09
N PRO A 241 -10.25 1.12 1.12
CA PRO A 241 -10.14 -0.32 1.27
C PRO A 241 -11.16 -1.01 0.36
N GLY A 242 -10.69 -1.88 -0.51
CA GLY A 242 -11.53 -2.55 -1.51
C GLY A 242 -11.16 -2.23 -2.96
N ASN A 243 -10.84 -0.97 -3.32
CA ASN A 243 -10.23 -0.70 -4.62
C ASN A 243 -8.68 -0.71 -4.58
N SER A 244 -8.10 -0.94 -3.41
CA SER A 244 -6.66 -1.17 -3.23
C SER A 244 -6.19 -2.40 -4.01
N GLY A 245 -5.13 -2.27 -4.80
CA GLY A 245 -4.67 -3.28 -5.75
C GLY A 245 -5.39 -3.26 -7.11
N GLY A 246 -6.48 -2.50 -7.23
CA GLY A 246 -7.20 -2.26 -8.48
C GLY A 246 -6.50 -1.23 -9.38
N ALA A 247 -7.16 -0.89 -10.48
CA ALA A 247 -6.59 -0.04 -11.53
C ALA A 247 -6.88 1.44 -11.32
N LEU A 248 -5.88 2.30 -11.55
CA LEU A 248 -6.06 3.70 -11.93
C LEU A 248 -5.96 3.78 -13.46
N VAL A 249 -7.02 4.30 -14.10
CA VAL A 249 -7.23 4.22 -15.54
C VAL A 249 -7.45 5.62 -16.11
N THR A 250 -6.91 5.89 -17.29
CA THR A 250 -7.15 7.09 -18.07
C THR A 250 -8.45 6.98 -18.89
N ALA A 251 -8.93 8.10 -19.42
CA ALA A 251 -10.17 8.14 -20.21
C ALA A 251 -10.12 7.31 -21.51
N ASP A 252 -8.92 6.98 -22.00
CA ASP A 252 -8.69 6.10 -23.15
C ASP A 252 -8.54 4.61 -22.78
N GLY A 253 -8.87 4.23 -21.53
CA GLY A 253 -8.89 2.83 -21.10
C GLY A 253 -7.52 2.22 -20.85
N LYS A 254 -6.51 3.00 -20.47
CA LYS A 254 -5.17 2.49 -20.13
C LYS A 254 -4.96 2.50 -18.64
N VAL A 255 -4.41 1.40 -18.10
CA VAL A 255 -4.02 1.31 -16.69
C VAL A 255 -2.70 2.05 -16.50
N VAL A 256 -2.72 3.16 -15.78
CA VAL A 256 -1.55 4.02 -15.53
C VAL A 256 -1.05 3.94 -14.10
N GLY A 257 -1.79 3.26 -13.22
CA GLY A 257 -1.36 3.04 -11.84
C GLY A 257 -2.09 1.91 -11.15
N ILE A 258 -1.55 1.46 -10.02
CA ILE A 258 -2.17 0.50 -9.10
C ILE A 258 -2.59 1.26 -7.85
N ASN A 259 -3.89 1.30 -7.56
CA ASN A 259 -4.46 2.01 -6.42
C ASN A 259 -3.92 1.45 -5.10
N SER A 260 -3.60 2.31 -4.11
CA SER A 260 -3.18 1.86 -2.80
C SER A 260 -3.82 2.69 -1.68
N ALA A 261 -4.77 2.09 -0.96
CA ALA A 261 -5.43 2.72 0.19
C ALA A 261 -4.54 2.76 1.44
N LYS A 262 -3.49 1.93 1.51
CA LYS A 262 -2.52 1.95 2.62
C LYS A 262 -1.76 3.28 2.71
N ILE A 263 -1.66 3.98 1.60
CA ILE A 263 -0.91 5.23 1.46
C ILE A 263 -1.77 6.44 1.84
N ALA A 264 -3.09 6.26 1.93
CA ALA A 264 -4.01 7.34 2.32
C ALA A 264 -3.75 7.76 3.78
N LYS A 265 -3.64 9.07 4.03
CA LYS A 265 -3.48 9.61 5.37
C LYS A 265 -4.84 9.59 6.07
N GLU A 266 -4.94 8.93 7.25
CA GLU A 266 -6.18 8.90 8.03
C GLU A 266 -6.69 10.32 8.30
N GLY A 267 -7.99 10.54 8.04
CA GLY A 267 -8.66 11.83 8.30
C GLY A 267 -8.44 12.89 7.22
N VAL A 268 -7.82 12.57 6.09
CA VAL A 268 -7.69 13.48 4.95
C VAL A 268 -8.49 12.93 3.76
N GLU A 269 -9.59 13.58 3.43
CA GLU A 269 -10.41 13.24 2.27
C GLU A 269 -9.88 13.92 0.99
N GLY A 270 -10.12 13.29 -0.17
CA GLY A 270 -9.72 13.83 -1.48
C GLY A 270 -8.23 13.69 -1.81
N MET A 271 -7.47 12.90 -1.06
CA MET A 271 -6.09 12.55 -1.38
C MET A 271 -5.93 11.03 -1.50
N GLY A 272 -6.11 10.51 -2.70
CA GLY A 272 -5.81 9.13 -3.07
C GLY A 272 -4.45 9.02 -3.74
N PHE A 273 -3.85 7.82 -3.68
CA PHE A 273 -2.56 7.55 -4.28
C PHE A 273 -2.55 6.25 -5.08
N ALA A 274 -1.76 6.24 -6.14
CA ALA A 274 -1.51 5.05 -6.92
C ALA A 274 -0.02 4.90 -7.25
N ILE A 275 0.43 3.65 -7.33
CA ILE A 275 1.78 3.29 -7.76
C ILE A 275 1.84 3.40 -9.28
N PRO A 276 2.75 4.22 -9.87
CA PRO A 276 2.86 4.38 -11.31
C PRO A 276 3.12 3.05 -12.02
N ILE A 277 2.43 2.82 -13.12
CA ILE A 277 2.50 1.53 -13.83
C ILE A 277 3.87 1.25 -14.43
N ASN A 278 4.62 2.27 -14.89
CA ASN A 278 5.95 2.07 -15.45
C ASN A 278 6.94 1.57 -14.39
N GLN A 279 6.83 2.06 -13.15
CA GLN A 279 7.62 1.57 -12.02
C GLN A 279 7.17 0.16 -11.60
N ALA A 280 5.86 -0.11 -11.62
CA ALA A 280 5.31 -1.42 -11.29
C ALA A 280 5.77 -2.51 -12.28
N LYS A 281 5.88 -2.21 -13.60
CA LYS A 281 6.28 -3.19 -14.63
C LYS A 281 7.61 -3.89 -14.30
N GLY A 282 8.63 -3.16 -13.87
CA GLY A 282 9.93 -3.71 -13.52
C GLY A 282 9.88 -4.64 -12.30
N ILE A 283 9.05 -4.30 -11.30
CA ILE A 283 8.82 -5.12 -10.12
C ILE A 283 8.04 -6.39 -10.47
N ILE A 284 6.95 -6.24 -11.24
CA ILE A 284 6.12 -7.36 -11.71
C ILE A 284 6.97 -8.42 -12.41
N SER A 285 7.86 -8.01 -13.34
CA SER A 285 8.75 -8.93 -14.02
C SER A 285 9.62 -9.74 -13.05
N GLN A 286 10.28 -9.06 -12.09
CA GLN A 286 11.11 -9.75 -11.10
C GLN A 286 10.30 -10.70 -10.21
N LEU A 287 9.07 -10.32 -9.83
CA LEU A 287 8.19 -11.19 -9.03
C LEU A 287 7.76 -12.43 -9.81
N ILE A 288 7.53 -12.33 -11.13
CA ILE A 288 7.20 -13.48 -11.99
C ILE A 288 8.42 -14.39 -12.14
N ASP A 289 9.59 -13.82 -12.45
CA ASP A 289 10.78 -14.58 -12.81
C ASP A 289 11.47 -15.22 -11.60
N HIS A 290 11.44 -14.53 -10.44
CA HIS A 290 12.24 -14.88 -9.27
C HIS A 290 11.43 -15.05 -7.98
N GLY A 291 10.13 -14.71 -7.98
CA GLY A 291 9.26 -14.72 -6.78
C GLY A 291 9.56 -13.61 -5.78
N LYS A 292 10.59 -12.80 -6.02
CA LYS A 292 11.05 -11.70 -5.15
C LYS A 292 11.76 -10.62 -5.95
N VAL A 293 11.86 -9.43 -5.34
CA VAL A 293 12.65 -8.32 -5.88
C VAL A 293 14.03 -8.33 -5.25
N THR A 294 15.05 -8.43 -6.08
CA THR A 294 16.44 -8.37 -5.64
C THR A 294 16.98 -6.97 -5.80
N ARG A 295 17.46 -6.36 -4.72
CA ARG A 295 18.00 -5.00 -4.70
C ARG A 295 19.47 -4.99 -4.36
N ALA A 296 20.16 -3.98 -4.88
CA ALA A 296 21.52 -3.68 -4.49
C ALA A 296 21.57 -3.28 -3.01
N TYR A 297 22.53 -3.83 -2.29
CA TYR A 297 22.69 -3.67 -0.85
C TYR A 297 24.10 -3.22 -0.51
N LEU A 298 24.17 -2.13 0.24
CA LEU A 298 25.43 -1.56 0.75
C LEU A 298 25.76 -2.04 2.16
N GLY A 299 24.76 -2.11 3.02
CA GLY A 299 24.87 -2.63 4.38
C GLY A 299 25.19 -1.59 5.43
N VAL A 300 24.62 -0.40 5.30
CA VAL A 300 24.69 0.66 6.30
C VAL A 300 23.35 0.91 6.96
N TYR A 301 23.38 1.22 8.24
CA TYR A 301 22.32 1.92 8.94
C TYR A 301 22.76 3.38 8.98
N ALA A 302 21.98 4.26 8.39
CA ALA A 302 22.39 5.63 8.20
C ALA A 302 21.27 6.61 8.54
N ALA A 303 21.61 7.86 8.80
CA ALA A 303 20.68 8.94 9.06
C ALA A 303 21.04 10.14 8.19
N ASP A 304 20.02 10.88 7.77
CA ASP A 304 20.13 12.23 7.25
C ASP A 304 19.70 13.25 8.30
N LYS A 305 19.78 14.53 7.93
CA LYS A 305 19.40 15.63 8.79
C LYS A 305 17.96 15.52 9.32
N ASP A 306 17.03 15.06 8.48
CA ASP A 306 15.62 14.97 8.85
C ASP A 306 15.37 13.81 9.82
N ILE A 307 16.05 12.68 9.61
CA ILE A 307 16.02 11.55 10.55
C ILE A 307 16.63 11.97 11.88
N ALA A 308 17.81 12.62 11.86
CA ALA A 308 18.46 13.10 13.07
C ALA A 308 17.55 14.05 13.86
N ALA A 309 16.90 15.00 13.19
CA ALA A 309 15.98 15.95 13.82
C ALA A 309 14.75 15.27 14.45
N ARG A 310 14.19 14.22 13.83
CA ARG A 310 13.07 13.45 14.40
C ARG A 310 13.40 12.77 15.71
N TYR A 311 14.66 12.35 15.87
CA TYR A 311 15.15 11.72 17.10
C TYR A 311 15.81 12.69 18.08
N GLY A 312 15.74 14.02 17.82
CA GLY A 312 16.25 15.06 18.69
C GLY A 312 17.78 15.19 18.71
N TYR A 313 18.47 14.64 17.70
CA TYR A 313 19.90 14.81 17.53
C TYR A 313 20.22 16.13 16.85
N SER A 314 21.27 16.82 17.32
CA SER A 314 21.82 17.96 16.61
C SER A 314 22.55 17.51 15.35
N TRP A 315 22.36 18.25 14.28
CA TRP A 315 23.03 18.04 13.00
C TRP A 315 23.91 19.24 12.69
N ASP A 316 25.19 19.05 12.73
CA ASP A 316 26.21 20.11 12.54
C ASP A 316 27.01 19.94 11.24
N HIS A 317 26.61 19.01 10.38
CA HIS A 317 27.23 18.77 9.09
C HIS A 317 26.38 19.34 7.94
N GLU A 318 27.02 19.97 6.92
CA GLU A 318 26.31 20.62 5.83
C GLU A 318 25.75 19.65 4.80
N LYS A 319 26.45 18.52 4.54
CA LYS A 319 26.17 17.57 3.46
C LYS A 319 26.33 16.13 3.91
N GLY A 320 25.71 15.25 3.14
CA GLY A 320 25.93 13.81 3.24
C GLY A 320 24.96 13.08 4.16
N VAL A 321 25.13 11.76 4.23
CA VAL A 321 24.35 10.83 5.04
C VAL A 321 25.28 10.19 6.05
N LEU A 322 24.97 10.36 7.34
CA LEU A 322 25.77 9.84 8.46
C LEU A 322 25.67 8.31 8.53
N VAL A 323 26.79 7.63 8.54
CA VAL A 323 26.89 6.19 8.84
C VAL A 323 26.76 5.98 10.34
N MET A 324 25.63 5.46 10.79
CA MET A 324 25.41 5.18 12.23
C MET A 324 25.93 3.81 12.62
N LYS A 325 25.74 2.81 11.75
CA LYS A 325 26.17 1.44 11.99
C LYS A 325 26.41 0.73 10.67
N ILE A 326 27.37 -0.16 10.66
CA ILE A 326 27.66 -1.06 9.54
C ILE A 326 27.16 -2.46 9.88
N ALA A 327 26.42 -3.07 8.94
CA ALA A 327 25.94 -4.44 9.10
C ALA A 327 27.11 -5.43 8.97
N ASP A 328 27.12 -6.45 9.81
CA ASP A 328 28.15 -7.49 9.78
C ASP A 328 28.19 -8.18 8.41
N ARG A 329 29.39 -8.42 7.89
CA ARG A 329 29.63 -9.09 6.61
C ARG A 329 28.94 -8.43 5.42
N SER A 330 28.67 -7.13 5.51
CA SER A 330 28.11 -6.34 4.42
C SER A 330 29.20 -5.87 3.44
N PRO A 331 28.83 -5.47 2.21
CA PRO A 331 29.79 -4.93 1.24
C PRO A 331 30.66 -3.81 1.79
N ILE A 332 30.06 -2.84 2.47
CA ILE A 332 30.78 -1.68 3.02
C ILE A 332 31.72 -2.05 4.17
N SER A 333 31.47 -3.15 4.89
CA SER A 333 32.35 -3.63 5.96
C SER A 333 33.73 -4.08 5.49
N LEU A 334 33.94 -4.17 4.18
CA LEU A 334 35.23 -4.47 3.54
C LEU A 334 36.01 -3.21 3.12
N THR A 335 35.56 -2.04 3.51
CA THR A 335 36.16 -0.73 3.24
C THR A 335 36.63 -0.07 4.53
N ASP A 336 37.30 1.07 4.38
CA ASP A 336 37.75 1.90 5.51
C ASP A 336 36.66 2.85 6.04
N ILE A 337 35.41 2.73 5.57
CA ILE A 337 34.28 3.53 6.04
C ILE A 337 33.85 3.01 7.41
N GLU A 338 33.70 3.92 8.37
CA GLU A 338 33.41 3.60 9.77
C GLU A 338 32.11 4.30 10.23
N PRO A 339 31.49 3.82 11.32
CA PRO A 339 30.44 4.58 11.99
C PRO A 339 30.94 5.96 12.43
N GLY A 340 30.20 7.01 12.09
CA GLY A 340 30.59 8.40 12.29
C GLY A 340 31.03 9.12 11.00
N ASP A 341 31.29 8.39 9.94
CA ASP A 341 31.58 8.95 8.61
C ASP A 341 30.33 9.45 7.92
N TYR A 342 30.53 10.38 6.99
CA TYR A 342 29.43 10.90 6.12
C TYR A 342 29.64 10.43 4.69
N ILE A 343 28.68 9.71 4.15
CA ILE A 343 28.64 9.38 2.70
C ILE A 343 28.15 10.63 1.97
N LEU A 344 29.02 11.19 1.12
CA LEU A 344 28.78 12.44 0.41
C LEU A 344 28.25 12.20 -1.02
N ALA A 345 28.76 11.17 -1.71
CA ALA A 345 28.36 10.84 -3.08
C ALA A 345 28.54 9.35 -3.38
N ILE A 346 27.75 8.84 -4.32
CA ILE A 346 27.87 7.51 -4.90
C ILE A 346 27.98 7.67 -6.42
N ASP A 347 29.05 7.13 -7.02
CA ASP A 347 29.39 7.29 -8.46
C ASP A 347 29.35 8.75 -8.94
N GLY A 348 29.83 9.66 -8.06
CA GLY A 348 29.86 11.10 -8.33
C GLY A 348 28.52 11.82 -8.22
N LYS A 349 27.43 11.12 -7.90
CA LYS A 349 26.13 11.71 -7.60
C LYS A 349 26.06 12.03 -6.10
N GLU A 350 25.87 13.31 -5.75
CA GLU A 350 25.70 13.73 -4.37
C GLU A 350 24.48 13.07 -3.73
N CYS A 351 24.59 12.68 -2.46
CA CYS A 351 23.49 12.17 -1.65
C CYS A 351 23.51 12.83 -0.26
N ASN A 352 22.52 13.68 -0.01
CA ASN A 352 22.36 14.42 1.25
C ASN A 352 21.20 13.87 2.08
N THR A 353 20.39 12.98 1.50
CA THR A 353 19.25 12.35 2.16
C THR A 353 19.30 10.84 1.98
N MET A 354 18.68 10.12 2.91
CA MET A 354 18.48 8.67 2.80
C MET A 354 17.72 8.28 1.55
N LYS A 355 16.82 9.16 1.10
CA LYS A 355 16.05 8.97 -0.13
C LYS A 355 16.94 9.02 -1.36
N GLU A 356 17.78 10.08 -1.49
CA GLU A 356 18.72 10.21 -2.61
C GLU A 356 19.70 9.04 -2.65
N MET A 357 20.24 8.62 -1.50
CA MET A 357 21.10 7.45 -1.42
C MET A 357 20.40 6.19 -1.94
N ARG A 358 19.14 5.96 -1.57
CA ARG A 358 18.35 4.82 -2.05
C ARG A 358 18.05 4.93 -3.55
N GLU A 359 17.64 6.10 -4.04
CA GLU A 359 17.38 6.34 -5.46
C GLU A 359 18.60 6.02 -6.30
N ILE A 360 19.81 6.39 -5.85
CA ILE A 360 21.06 6.05 -6.52
C ILE A 360 21.29 4.53 -6.48
N LEU A 361 21.19 3.89 -5.31
CA LEU A 361 21.42 2.45 -5.16
C LEU A 361 20.41 1.61 -5.97
N ASP A 362 19.15 2.05 -6.10
CA ASP A 362 18.11 1.37 -6.88
C ASP A 362 18.39 1.41 -8.42
N THR A 363 19.32 2.25 -8.89
CA THR A 363 19.80 2.21 -10.28
C THR A 363 20.84 1.11 -10.53
N HIS A 364 21.37 0.49 -9.47
CA HIS A 364 22.40 -0.54 -9.53
C HIS A 364 21.85 -1.94 -9.29
N LYS A 365 22.63 -2.94 -9.73
CA LYS A 365 22.31 -4.36 -9.50
C LYS A 365 23.31 -4.97 -8.51
N PRO A 366 22.92 -6.02 -7.77
CA PRO A 366 23.87 -6.82 -7.03
C PRO A 366 25.01 -7.33 -7.94
N GLY A 367 26.25 -7.25 -7.45
CA GLY A 367 27.46 -7.57 -8.21
C GLY A 367 28.05 -6.41 -8.99
N GLU A 368 27.42 -5.25 -9.02
CA GLU A 368 28.02 -4.04 -9.59
C GLU A 368 28.97 -3.38 -8.58
N LYS A 369 30.05 -2.81 -9.10
CA LYS A 369 31.04 -2.06 -8.33
C LYS A 369 30.69 -0.59 -8.41
N ILE A 370 30.58 0.08 -7.26
CA ILE A 370 30.32 1.52 -7.13
C ILE A 370 31.49 2.20 -6.43
N SER A 371 31.65 3.51 -6.65
CA SER A 371 32.61 4.36 -5.94
C SER A 371 31.88 5.27 -4.96
N ILE A 372 32.21 5.18 -3.67
CA ILE A 372 31.63 6.01 -2.61
C ILE A 372 32.65 7.10 -2.26
N THR A 373 32.23 8.37 -2.35
CA THR A 373 32.97 9.49 -1.76
C THR A 373 32.41 9.71 -0.35
N TYR A 374 33.26 9.72 0.65
CA TYR A 374 32.88 9.87 2.05
C TYR A 374 33.84 10.81 2.77
N GLU A 375 33.40 11.35 3.89
CA GLU A 375 34.21 12.14 4.79
C GLU A 375 34.50 11.36 6.06
N HIS A 376 35.77 11.21 6.38
CA HIS A 376 36.28 10.62 7.61
C HIS A 376 37.12 11.67 8.36
N GLN A 377 36.70 12.04 9.57
CA GLN A 377 37.42 13.03 10.42
C GLN A 377 37.76 14.35 9.70
N GLY A 378 36.80 14.89 8.91
CA GLY A 378 36.97 16.16 8.19
C GLY A 378 37.82 16.04 6.91
N ARG A 379 38.10 14.82 6.39
CA ARG A 379 38.83 14.60 5.14
C ARG A 379 38.04 13.75 4.21
N GLU A 380 37.91 14.21 2.96
CA GLU A 380 37.30 13.41 1.90
C GLU A 380 38.20 12.25 1.48
N ALA A 381 37.59 11.10 1.32
CA ALA A 381 38.20 9.88 0.80
C ALA A 381 37.26 9.16 -0.16
N LYS A 382 37.77 8.15 -0.87
CA LYS A 382 36.99 7.30 -1.77
C LYS A 382 37.19 5.83 -1.43
N ALA A 383 36.10 5.08 -1.51
CA ALA A 383 36.10 3.63 -1.36
C ALA A 383 35.33 2.99 -2.51
N ASP A 384 35.84 1.91 -3.04
CA ASP A 384 35.17 1.08 -4.03
C ASP A 384 34.43 -0.07 -3.33
N VAL A 385 33.16 -0.24 -3.62
CA VAL A 385 32.30 -1.25 -3.00
C VAL A 385 31.65 -2.13 -4.06
N LEU A 386 31.76 -3.45 -3.89
CA LEU A 386 31.04 -4.43 -4.70
C LEU A 386 29.68 -4.69 -4.01
N LEU A 387 28.59 -4.22 -4.63
CA LEU A 387 27.25 -4.35 -4.06
C LEU A 387 26.81 -5.81 -3.97
N ALA A 388 26.19 -6.19 -2.85
CA ALA A 388 25.56 -7.49 -2.67
C ALA A 388 24.05 -7.44 -2.95
N ALA A 389 23.39 -8.60 -2.97
CA ALA A 389 21.93 -8.66 -2.86
C ALA A 389 21.52 -8.35 -1.42
N ALA A 390 20.46 -7.56 -1.26
CA ALA A 390 19.88 -7.31 0.06
C ALA A 390 19.53 -8.65 0.75
N PRO A 391 19.87 -8.83 2.05
CA PRO A 391 19.52 -10.04 2.77
C PRO A 391 18.00 -10.20 2.85
N GLU A 392 17.53 -11.45 2.76
CA GLU A 392 16.11 -11.74 2.99
C GLU A 392 15.78 -11.43 4.45
N ASN A 393 14.84 -10.51 4.69
CA ASN A 393 14.27 -10.32 6.01
C ASN A 393 13.42 -11.56 6.35
N ASN A 394 14.04 -12.57 6.91
CA ASN A 394 13.35 -13.65 7.61
C ASN A 394 12.71 -13.04 8.87
N LYS A 395 11.45 -12.58 8.78
CA LYS A 395 10.61 -12.30 9.93
C LYS A 395 9.89 -13.54 10.40
#